data_4c21698455604dafaa6b725f2d785ceb
#
_entry.id   4c21698455604dafaa6b725f2d785ceb
#
_cell.length_a   1.000
_cell.length_b   1.000
_cell.length_c   1.000
_cell.angle_alpha   90.00
_cell.angle_beta   90.00
_cell.angle_gamma   90.00
#
_symmetry.space_group_name_H-M   'P 1'
#
loop_
_entity.id
_entity.type
_entity.pdbx_description
1 polymer ?
#
loop_
_entity_poly.entity_id
_entity_poly.type
_entity_poly.pdbx_seq_one_letter_code
_entity_poly.pdbx_strand_id
1 'polypeptide(L)'
;MAKVKKAFFCKNCGFEAPKWLGRCPSCGEWNTFTEEIIARESGSVAATVAGPLPAAKPQRVGDIRESEHRRIDVGNSEVNRVLGGGMVPGSLILLGGEPGIGKSTLSLQIALAANGLKTLYVSGEESAEQIKMRAARLGIGNDECLIYPETLLENIVRQIGEHRPDLVVIDSIQTIYTDLLDSSAGSVSQIRECAATLLKYAKSTGTSIFIIGHITKDGSIAGPKILEHIVDVVLQFEGDSNNIYRILRGIKNRFGATFEIGVFEMLDSGLRSVDNPSEILLTHYEEPLSGIAVGASADGVRPYLIEVQALVSGAAYGTPQRSTTGYDTKRMNMLLAVLEKRVGMKMFQKDVFLNFAGGFKVADPGLDLAVVAAVISSYYDRPVAEGVCCAGEIGLSGEVRPAPRTEQRISEAARLGFKRIVVSGYLGKGTKRPKGIEVVTINSVDQLPRALFVE
;
A
#
# COMPACT_ATOMS: atom_id res chain seq x y z
N MET A 1 -5.78 48.71 6.13
CA MET A 1 -5.60 47.56 7.05
C MET A 1 -6.42 46.42 6.53
N ALA A 2 -5.77 45.37 6.00
CA ALA A 2 -6.45 44.18 5.53
C ALA A 2 -7.14 43.47 6.71
N LYS A 3 -8.40 43.12 6.56
CA LYS A 3 -9.18 42.43 7.60
C LYS A 3 -8.64 41.00 7.72
N VAL A 4 -7.89 40.72 8.77
CA VAL A 4 -7.43 39.39 9.15
C VAL A 4 -8.67 38.53 9.37
N LYS A 5 -8.86 37.49 8.53
CA LYS A 5 -9.94 36.52 8.67
C LYS A 5 -9.42 35.30 9.40
N LYS A 6 -9.95 35.03 10.58
CA LYS A 6 -9.68 33.81 11.33
C LYS A 6 -10.65 32.73 10.90
N ALA A 7 -10.15 31.51 10.71
CA ALA A 7 -10.95 30.33 10.49
C ALA A 7 -10.43 29.14 11.33
N PHE A 8 -11.30 28.17 11.54
CA PHE A 8 -10.98 26.96 12.29
C PHE A 8 -10.94 25.76 11.35
N PHE A 9 -9.84 25.04 11.36
CA PHE A 9 -9.65 23.86 10.51
C PHE A 9 -9.62 22.58 11.36
N CYS A 10 -10.35 21.58 10.91
CA CYS A 10 -10.28 20.25 11.49
C CYS A 10 -8.94 19.60 11.14
N LYS A 11 -8.12 19.25 12.14
CA LYS A 11 -6.80 18.60 11.94
C LYS A 11 -6.90 17.24 11.23
N ASN A 12 -8.05 16.54 11.34
CA ASN A 12 -8.23 15.23 10.78
C ASN A 12 -8.68 15.27 9.30
N CYS A 13 -9.67 16.12 8.95
CA CYS A 13 -10.23 16.15 7.60
C CYS A 13 -10.12 17.51 6.90
N GLY A 14 -9.57 18.53 7.57
CA GLY A 14 -9.40 19.89 7.04
C GLY A 14 -10.69 20.65 6.78
N PHE A 15 -11.82 20.23 7.32
CA PHE A 15 -13.08 20.97 7.24
C PHE A 15 -12.90 22.36 7.83
N GLU A 16 -13.25 23.39 7.05
CA GLU A 16 -13.17 24.79 7.46
C GLU A 16 -14.47 25.22 8.12
N ALA A 17 -14.38 25.82 9.29
CA ALA A 17 -15.50 26.42 10.01
C ALA A 17 -15.19 27.88 10.42
N PRO A 18 -16.18 28.77 10.42
CA PRO A 18 -16.00 30.17 10.84
C PRO A 18 -15.82 30.34 12.37
N LYS A 19 -16.08 29.26 13.12
CA LYS A 19 -15.93 29.21 14.59
C LYS A 19 -15.51 27.79 15.00
N TRP A 20 -14.92 27.69 16.19
CA TRP A 20 -14.58 26.42 16.79
C TRP A 20 -15.82 25.53 16.99
N LEU A 21 -15.74 24.27 16.60
CA LEU A 21 -16.78 23.27 16.76
C LEU A 21 -16.23 22.11 17.60
N GLY A 22 -16.99 21.66 18.60
CA GLY A 22 -16.59 20.53 19.45
C GLY A 22 -16.49 19.20 18.66
N ARG A 23 -17.36 19.02 17.67
CA ARG A 23 -17.38 17.86 16.78
C ARG A 23 -17.33 18.31 15.32
N CYS A 24 -16.46 17.68 14.53
CA CYS A 24 -16.37 17.97 13.10
C CYS A 24 -17.59 17.42 12.35
N PRO A 25 -18.33 18.23 11.59
CA PRO A 25 -19.49 17.75 10.83
C PRO A 25 -19.11 16.89 9.63
N SER A 26 -17.87 16.97 9.17
CA SER A 26 -17.38 16.20 8.01
C SER A 26 -16.87 14.81 8.38
N CYS A 27 -15.99 14.70 9.38
CA CYS A 27 -15.40 13.40 9.77
C CYS A 27 -15.93 12.83 11.10
N GLY A 28 -16.76 13.59 11.84
CA GLY A 28 -17.37 13.14 13.08
C GLY A 28 -16.45 13.15 14.32
N GLU A 29 -15.16 13.47 14.16
CA GLU A 29 -14.18 13.50 15.24
C GLU A 29 -14.37 14.67 16.18
N TRP A 30 -14.03 14.45 17.47
CA TRP A 30 -14.16 15.45 18.53
C TRP A 30 -12.86 16.20 18.80
N ASN A 31 -12.95 17.50 19.15
CA ASN A 31 -11.83 18.34 19.57
C ASN A 31 -10.68 18.43 18.56
N THR A 32 -10.99 18.42 17.27
CA THR A 32 -10.00 18.41 16.17
C THR A 32 -9.79 19.79 15.53
N PHE A 33 -10.49 20.83 15.95
CA PHE A 33 -10.37 22.16 15.35
C PHE A 33 -9.19 22.97 15.92
N THR A 34 -8.41 23.57 15.01
CA THR A 34 -7.35 24.55 15.30
C THR A 34 -7.72 25.87 14.66
N GLU A 35 -7.46 27.00 15.37
CA GLU A 35 -7.58 28.33 14.82
C GLU A 35 -6.39 28.61 13.90
N GLU A 36 -6.66 29.05 12.66
CA GLU A 36 -5.65 29.52 11.72
C GLU A 36 -6.04 30.89 11.17
N ILE A 37 -5.03 31.73 10.93
CA ILE A 37 -5.20 33.06 10.36
C ILE A 37 -5.09 32.95 8.85
N ILE A 38 -6.14 33.41 8.13
CA ILE A 38 -6.14 33.44 6.67
C ILE A 38 -6.01 34.89 6.23
N ALA A 39 -4.84 35.30 5.78
CA ALA A 39 -4.70 36.52 5.01
C ALA A 39 -5.06 36.23 3.54
N ARG A 40 -5.99 36.97 2.97
CA ARG A 40 -6.26 36.91 1.53
C ARG A 40 -5.59 38.11 0.86
N GLU A 41 -4.46 37.89 0.22
CA GLU A 41 -4.08 38.68 -0.94
C GLU A 41 -4.56 37.96 -2.21
N SER A 42 -5.20 38.72 -3.09
CA SER A 42 -5.81 38.24 -4.34
C SER A 42 -4.76 38.01 -5.43
N GLY A 43 -4.06 36.88 -5.33
CA GLY A 43 -3.15 36.43 -6.38
C GLY A 43 -2.85 34.94 -6.20
N SER A 44 -3.25 34.07 -7.14
CA SER A 44 -2.78 32.69 -7.11
C SER A 44 -1.33 32.63 -7.57
N VAL A 45 -0.45 31.95 -6.83
CA VAL A 45 0.97 31.70 -7.17
C VAL A 45 1.11 31.18 -8.61
N ALA A 46 0.23 30.30 -9.03
CA ALA A 46 0.19 29.76 -10.38
C ALA A 46 -0.05 30.83 -11.47
N ALA A 47 -0.71 31.94 -11.17
CA ALA A 47 -0.92 33.03 -12.12
C ALA A 47 0.28 33.98 -12.17
N THR A 48 1.04 34.10 -11.10
CA THR A 48 2.19 35.03 -11.00
C THR A 48 3.45 34.42 -11.64
N VAL A 49 3.63 33.10 -11.59
CA VAL A 49 4.87 32.41 -12.00
C VAL A 49 4.73 31.70 -13.36
N ALA A 50 3.56 31.14 -13.70
CA ALA A 50 3.33 30.40 -14.95
C ALA A 50 2.83 31.28 -16.11
N GLY A 51 2.61 32.60 -15.89
CA GLY A 51 1.92 33.45 -16.85
C GLY A 51 0.42 33.11 -16.97
N PRO A 52 -0.36 33.87 -17.77
CA PRO A 52 -1.75 33.55 -18.00
C PRO A 52 -1.85 32.21 -18.76
N LEU A 53 -2.27 31.14 -18.05
CA LEU A 53 -2.59 29.85 -18.68
C LEU A 53 -3.67 30.08 -19.73
N PRO A 54 -3.53 29.55 -20.97
CA PRO A 54 -4.55 29.67 -21.98
C PRO A 54 -5.86 29.08 -21.44
N ALA A 55 -6.95 29.85 -21.51
CA ALA A 55 -8.24 29.39 -21.07
C ALA A 55 -8.64 28.14 -21.89
N ALA A 56 -8.84 27.02 -21.22
CA ALA A 56 -9.28 25.78 -21.85
C ALA A 56 -10.65 26.02 -22.52
N LYS A 57 -10.78 25.67 -23.79
CA LYS A 57 -12.06 25.71 -24.51
C LYS A 57 -12.75 24.35 -24.36
N PRO A 58 -14.09 24.31 -24.22
CA PRO A 58 -14.82 23.05 -24.28
C PRO A 58 -14.54 22.31 -25.59
N GLN A 59 -14.28 21.00 -25.49
CA GLN A 59 -14.03 20.12 -26.62
C GLN A 59 -15.02 18.95 -26.62
N ARG A 60 -15.42 18.46 -27.78
CA ARG A 60 -16.20 17.23 -27.85
C ARG A 60 -15.30 16.05 -27.53
N VAL A 61 -15.83 15.05 -26.81
CA VAL A 61 -15.04 13.84 -26.44
C VAL A 61 -14.41 13.16 -27.67
N GLY A 62 -15.14 13.12 -28.81
CA GLY A 62 -14.62 12.53 -30.06
C GLY A 62 -13.52 13.34 -30.76
N ASP A 63 -13.38 14.63 -30.43
CA ASP A 63 -12.34 15.51 -31.01
C ASP A 63 -11.04 15.48 -30.15
N ILE A 64 -11.14 14.91 -28.93
CA ILE A 64 -10.00 14.72 -28.07
C ILE A 64 -9.22 13.53 -28.64
N ARG A 65 -8.08 13.80 -29.27
CA ARG A 65 -7.18 12.74 -29.65
C ARG A 65 -6.80 11.98 -28.38
N GLU A 66 -7.07 10.68 -28.32
CA GLU A 66 -6.39 9.79 -27.39
C GLU A 66 -4.90 9.92 -27.73
N SER A 67 -4.22 10.90 -27.10
CA SER A 67 -2.79 10.76 -26.98
C SER A 67 -2.65 9.45 -26.23
N GLU A 68 -2.05 8.43 -26.84
CA GLU A 68 -1.47 7.33 -26.11
C GLU A 68 -0.61 7.99 -25.04
N HIS A 69 -1.18 8.22 -23.86
CA HIS A 69 -0.44 8.74 -22.73
C HIS A 69 0.53 7.63 -22.36
N ARG A 70 1.66 7.63 -23.08
CA ARG A 70 2.76 6.74 -22.82
C ARG A 70 3.11 6.94 -21.37
N ARG A 71 2.77 5.96 -20.56
CA ARG A 71 3.12 5.98 -19.14
C ARG A 71 4.63 6.11 -19.01
N ILE A 72 5.06 6.94 -18.08
CA ILE A 72 6.47 7.17 -17.79
C ILE A 72 6.95 6.02 -16.91
N ASP A 73 7.97 5.31 -17.39
CA ASP A 73 8.67 4.30 -16.60
C ASP A 73 9.54 5.02 -15.55
N VAL A 74 9.28 4.75 -14.28
CA VAL A 74 10.03 5.33 -13.16
C VAL A 74 11.30 4.51 -12.81
N GLY A 75 11.69 3.56 -13.66
CA GLY A 75 12.89 2.73 -13.43
C GLY A 75 12.75 1.72 -12.30
N ASN A 76 11.53 1.44 -11.84
CA ASN A 76 11.25 0.48 -10.77
C ASN A 76 10.00 -0.33 -11.08
N SER A 77 10.14 -1.65 -11.24
CA SER A 77 9.07 -2.57 -11.66
C SER A 77 7.89 -2.59 -10.68
N GLU A 78 8.16 -2.59 -9.38
CA GLU A 78 7.13 -2.67 -8.35
C GLU A 78 6.35 -1.35 -8.24
N VAL A 79 7.03 -0.20 -8.35
CA VAL A 79 6.36 1.12 -8.39
C VAL A 79 5.52 1.25 -9.65
N ASN A 80 6.05 0.89 -10.82
CA ASN A 80 5.31 0.91 -12.08
C ASN A 80 4.05 0.04 -12.02
N ARG A 81 4.14 -1.12 -11.40
CA ARG A 81 3.01 -2.04 -11.20
C ARG A 81 1.90 -1.37 -10.41
N VAL A 82 2.22 -0.82 -9.23
CA VAL A 82 1.22 -0.17 -8.35
C VAL A 82 0.62 1.06 -9.00
N LEU A 83 1.37 1.76 -9.85
CA LEU A 83 0.87 2.86 -10.66
C LEU A 83 0.00 2.40 -11.86
N GLY A 84 -0.05 1.10 -12.15
CA GLY A 84 -0.81 0.54 -13.27
C GLY A 84 -0.06 0.57 -14.59
N GLY A 85 1.27 0.37 -14.56
CA GLY A 85 2.18 0.32 -15.70
C GLY A 85 3.04 1.55 -15.88
N GLY A 86 3.14 2.41 -14.88
CA GLY A 86 3.96 3.62 -14.87
C GLY A 86 3.19 4.89 -14.55
N MET A 87 3.90 5.99 -14.44
CA MET A 87 3.37 7.29 -14.06
C MET A 87 2.66 7.97 -15.24
N VAL A 88 1.52 8.59 -14.99
CA VAL A 88 0.79 9.37 -16.01
C VAL A 88 1.34 10.80 -16.04
N PRO A 89 1.72 11.35 -17.21
CA PRO A 89 2.16 12.73 -17.33
C PRO A 89 1.16 13.72 -16.73
N GLY A 90 1.67 14.71 -16.00
CA GLY A 90 0.83 15.71 -15.33
C GLY A 90 0.04 15.19 -14.14
N SER A 91 0.42 14.04 -13.57
CA SER A 91 -0.18 13.49 -12.35
C SER A 91 0.50 14.02 -11.09
N LEU A 92 -0.30 14.19 -10.04
CA LEU A 92 0.17 14.44 -8.67
C LEU A 92 0.00 13.17 -7.85
N ILE A 93 1.10 12.61 -7.37
CA ILE A 93 1.16 11.34 -6.64
C ILE A 93 1.61 11.61 -5.21
N LEU A 94 0.85 11.13 -4.23
CA LEU A 94 1.20 11.17 -2.81
C LEU A 94 1.76 9.82 -2.37
N LEU A 95 2.97 9.83 -1.80
CA LEU A 95 3.56 8.70 -1.11
C LEU A 95 3.44 8.92 0.42
N GLY A 96 2.52 8.22 1.07
CA GLY A 96 2.32 8.24 2.51
C GLY A 96 2.99 7.05 3.20
N GLY A 97 3.32 7.20 4.47
CA GLY A 97 3.88 6.12 5.30
C GLY A 97 4.44 6.65 6.61
N GLU A 98 4.72 5.76 7.56
CA GLU A 98 5.31 6.11 8.85
C GLU A 98 6.69 6.78 8.69
N PRO A 99 7.11 7.64 9.63
CA PRO A 99 8.48 8.15 9.67
C PRO A 99 9.49 6.99 9.72
N GLY A 100 10.61 7.13 8.97
CA GLY A 100 11.66 6.11 8.94
C GLY A 100 11.37 4.87 8.09
N ILE A 101 10.18 4.74 7.46
CA ILE A 101 9.80 3.56 6.68
C ILE A 101 10.61 3.41 5.36
N GLY A 102 11.24 4.48 4.87
CA GLY A 102 12.03 4.48 3.64
C GLY A 102 11.43 5.29 2.48
N LYS A 103 10.43 6.16 2.72
CA LYS A 103 9.80 7.00 1.68
C LYS A 103 10.81 7.84 0.90
N SER A 104 11.66 8.58 1.61
CA SER A 104 12.69 9.41 0.99
C SER A 104 13.72 8.59 0.23
N THR A 105 14.02 7.36 0.69
CA THR A 105 14.90 6.44 -0.03
C THR A 105 14.26 5.98 -1.34
N LEU A 106 13.00 5.52 -1.30
CA LEU A 106 12.28 5.10 -2.50
C LEU A 106 12.16 6.25 -3.51
N SER A 107 11.80 7.44 -3.04
CA SER A 107 11.60 8.59 -3.91
C SER A 107 12.90 9.09 -4.54
N LEU A 108 14.02 9.03 -3.81
CA LEU A 108 15.33 9.33 -4.36
C LEU A 108 15.76 8.27 -5.39
N GLN A 109 15.51 6.97 -5.10
CA GLN A 109 15.76 5.91 -6.08
C GLN A 109 14.94 6.10 -7.36
N ILE A 110 13.67 6.49 -7.27
CA ILE A 110 12.82 6.82 -8.43
C ILE A 110 13.44 7.98 -9.20
N ALA A 111 13.84 9.07 -8.54
CA ALA A 111 14.45 10.24 -9.21
C ALA A 111 15.76 9.90 -9.92
N LEU A 112 16.55 8.99 -9.35
CA LEU A 112 17.83 8.55 -9.92
C LEU A 112 17.68 7.44 -10.97
N ALA A 113 16.68 6.55 -10.82
CA ALA A 113 16.47 5.43 -11.74
C ALA A 113 15.66 5.80 -13.00
N ALA A 114 15.02 6.96 -13.03
CA ALA A 114 14.22 7.44 -14.14
C ALA A 114 15.11 7.84 -15.35
N ASN A 115 15.68 6.84 -16.00
CA ASN A 115 16.63 7.02 -17.10
C ASN A 115 16.00 7.78 -18.28
N GLY A 116 16.73 8.78 -18.78
CA GLY A 116 16.29 9.63 -19.89
C GLY A 116 15.24 10.67 -19.51
N LEU A 117 14.91 10.82 -18.22
CA LEU A 117 14.05 11.87 -17.72
C LEU A 117 14.87 12.91 -16.96
N LYS A 118 14.51 14.18 -17.18
CA LYS A 118 14.99 15.29 -16.37
C LYS A 118 14.22 15.30 -15.06
N THR A 119 14.92 15.16 -13.94
CA THR A 119 14.30 15.08 -12.63
C THR A 119 14.73 16.24 -11.74
N LEU A 120 13.82 16.71 -10.87
CA LEU A 120 14.11 17.72 -9.85
C LEU A 120 13.68 17.16 -8.48
N TYR A 121 14.67 16.94 -7.60
CA TYR A 121 14.43 16.51 -6.23
C TYR A 121 14.50 17.72 -5.29
N VAL A 122 13.34 18.13 -4.78
CA VAL A 122 13.21 19.22 -3.82
C VAL A 122 13.18 18.65 -2.42
N SER A 123 14.05 19.14 -1.54
CA SER A 123 14.09 18.73 -0.14
C SER A 123 13.88 19.92 0.78
N GLY A 124 12.94 19.78 1.70
CA GLY A 124 12.76 20.74 2.80
C GLY A 124 13.37 20.28 4.13
N GLU A 125 13.98 19.08 4.17
CA GLU A 125 14.50 18.47 5.40
C GLU A 125 16.00 18.22 5.38
N GLU A 126 16.57 17.95 4.20
CA GLU A 126 17.98 17.57 4.03
C GLU A 126 18.73 18.54 3.15
N SER A 127 20.02 18.73 3.45
CA SER A 127 20.93 19.50 2.59
C SER A 127 21.32 18.71 1.33
N ALA A 128 21.85 19.43 0.31
CA ALA A 128 22.33 18.80 -0.91
C ALA A 128 23.44 17.76 -0.65
N GLU A 129 24.31 18.02 0.33
CA GLU A 129 25.40 17.11 0.70
C GLU A 129 24.85 15.81 1.34
N GLN A 130 23.84 15.92 2.20
CA GLN A 130 23.18 14.75 2.82
C GLN A 130 22.49 13.88 1.76
N ILE A 131 21.78 14.51 0.81
CA ILE A 131 21.14 13.80 -0.30
C ILE A 131 22.20 13.14 -1.19
N LYS A 132 23.32 13.82 -1.48
CA LYS A 132 24.42 13.25 -2.25
C LYS A 132 25.05 12.03 -1.57
N MET A 133 25.28 12.07 -0.26
CA MET A 133 25.76 10.91 0.49
C MET A 133 24.79 9.73 0.41
N ARG A 134 23.48 10.01 0.49
CA ARG A 134 22.45 8.98 0.31
C ARG A 134 22.45 8.42 -1.11
N ALA A 135 22.52 9.28 -2.13
CA ALA A 135 22.59 8.86 -3.54
C ALA A 135 23.83 7.99 -3.82
N ALA A 136 24.98 8.35 -3.27
CA ALA A 136 26.21 7.55 -3.41
C ALA A 136 26.05 6.13 -2.80
N ARG A 137 25.36 6.01 -1.67
CA ARG A 137 25.06 4.71 -1.05
C ARG A 137 24.13 3.85 -1.89
N LEU A 138 23.18 4.46 -2.62
CA LEU A 138 22.26 3.76 -3.51
C LEU A 138 22.95 3.20 -4.76
N GLY A 139 24.10 3.74 -5.17
CA GLY A 139 24.84 3.29 -6.35
C GLY A 139 24.12 3.52 -7.68
N ILE A 140 23.09 4.38 -7.70
CA ILE A 140 22.30 4.73 -8.89
C ILE A 140 22.68 6.16 -9.28
N GLY A 141 23.01 6.37 -10.55
CA GLY A 141 23.36 7.70 -11.08
C GLY A 141 22.37 8.17 -12.14
N ASN A 142 22.02 9.44 -12.09
CA ASN A 142 21.28 10.15 -13.14
C ASN A 142 21.86 11.57 -13.23
N ASP A 143 22.59 11.86 -14.30
CA ASP A 143 23.22 13.16 -14.49
C ASP A 143 22.19 14.28 -14.76
N GLU A 144 20.96 13.93 -15.13
CA GLU A 144 19.82 14.84 -15.31
C GLU A 144 18.99 15.04 -14.04
N CYS A 145 19.44 14.52 -12.88
CA CYS A 145 18.78 14.72 -11.59
C CYS A 145 19.34 15.95 -10.87
N LEU A 146 18.53 16.98 -10.76
CA LEU A 146 18.84 18.20 -10.03
C LEU A 146 18.37 18.09 -8.57
N ILE A 147 19.22 18.50 -7.63
CA ILE A 147 18.88 18.56 -6.20
C ILE A 147 18.66 20.02 -5.81
N TYR A 148 17.54 20.30 -5.15
CA TYR A 148 17.16 21.66 -4.76
C TYR A 148 16.66 21.72 -3.31
N PRO A 149 17.50 22.09 -2.34
CA PRO A 149 17.08 22.34 -0.96
C PRO A 149 16.31 23.66 -0.89
N GLU A 150 14.98 23.58 -0.79
CA GLU A 150 14.09 24.74 -0.74
C GLU A 150 12.75 24.38 -0.10
N THR A 151 12.15 25.35 0.60
CA THR A 151 10.87 25.20 1.28
C THR A 151 9.80 26.18 0.82
N LEU A 152 10.19 27.29 0.16
CA LEU A 152 9.25 28.28 -0.34
C LEU A 152 8.69 27.84 -1.71
N LEU A 153 7.37 27.63 -1.76
CA LEU A 153 6.67 27.12 -2.94
C LEU A 153 6.89 27.97 -4.20
N GLU A 154 6.92 29.30 -4.06
CA GLU A 154 7.12 30.24 -5.17
C GLU A 154 8.47 30.03 -5.85
N ASN A 155 9.52 29.80 -5.07
CA ASN A 155 10.85 29.48 -5.58
C ASN A 155 10.87 28.12 -6.29
N ILE A 156 10.21 27.12 -5.67
CA ILE A 156 10.11 25.77 -6.24
C ILE A 156 9.42 25.81 -7.61
N VAL A 157 8.25 26.46 -7.71
CA VAL A 157 7.49 26.55 -8.97
C VAL A 157 8.28 27.32 -10.03
N ARG A 158 9.02 28.36 -9.66
CA ARG A 158 9.91 29.09 -10.57
C ARG A 158 10.99 28.18 -11.15
N GLN A 159 11.69 27.40 -10.31
CA GLN A 159 12.73 26.47 -10.76
C GLN A 159 12.18 25.33 -11.63
N ILE A 160 10.98 24.82 -11.31
CA ILE A 160 10.30 23.86 -12.18
C ILE A 160 10.04 24.50 -13.57
N GLY A 161 9.59 25.76 -13.61
CA GLY A 161 9.36 26.49 -14.87
C GLY A 161 10.62 26.74 -15.69
N GLU A 162 11.74 27.06 -15.05
CA GLU A 162 13.04 27.29 -15.69
C GLU A 162 13.67 26.01 -16.24
N HIS A 163 13.69 24.95 -15.43
CA HIS A 163 14.35 23.68 -15.77
C HIS A 163 13.46 22.71 -16.55
N ARG A 164 12.13 22.85 -16.48
CA ARG A 164 11.13 22.00 -17.15
C ARG A 164 11.40 20.51 -16.97
N PRO A 165 11.46 20.02 -15.72
CA PRO A 165 11.68 18.61 -15.48
C PRO A 165 10.45 17.78 -15.87
N ASP A 166 10.67 16.52 -16.25
CA ASP A 166 9.62 15.55 -16.51
C ASP A 166 9.00 15.03 -15.20
N LEU A 167 9.84 14.89 -14.16
CA LEU A 167 9.48 14.45 -12.83
C LEU A 167 10.01 15.41 -11.76
N VAL A 168 9.14 15.78 -10.83
CA VAL A 168 9.51 16.51 -9.60
C VAL A 168 9.21 15.64 -8.40
N VAL A 169 10.14 15.54 -7.47
CA VAL A 169 9.95 14.93 -6.15
C VAL A 169 9.98 16.03 -5.10
N ILE A 170 9.03 16.03 -4.17
CA ILE A 170 8.98 16.97 -3.03
C ILE A 170 9.03 16.19 -1.72
N ASP A 171 10.11 16.35 -0.97
CA ASP A 171 10.38 15.67 0.31
C ASP A 171 10.61 16.70 1.44
N SER A 172 9.60 17.02 2.24
CA SER A 172 8.22 16.55 2.27
C SER A 172 7.22 17.71 2.09
N ILE A 173 5.96 17.40 1.81
CA ILE A 173 4.91 18.44 1.69
C ILE A 173 4.69 19.20 2.98
N GLN A 174 5.05 18.63 4.14
CA GLN A 174 4.90 19.27 5.45
C GLN A 174 5.88 20.41 5.67
N THR A 175 7.01 20.43 4.98
CA THR A 175 8.04 21.46 5.11
C THR A 175 7.84 22.61 4.12
N ILE A 176 7.05 22.38 3.05
CA ILE A 176 6.79 23.40 2.04
C ILE A 176 5.72 24.38 2.53
N TYR A 177 5.93 25.65 2.26
CA TYR A 177 4.99 26.72 2.59
C TYR A 177 4.91 27.76 1.47
N THR A 178 3.86 28.57 1.49
CA THR A 178 3.68 29.76 0.62
C THR A 178 3.52 31.00 1.48
N ASP A 179 4.12 32.10 1.07
CA ASP A 179 3.99 33.41 1.71
C ASP A 179 2.58 34.04 1.57
N LEU A 180 1.72 33.42 0.74
CA LEU A 180 0.32 33.88 0.60
C LEU A 180 -0.56 33.58 1.82
N LEU A 181 -0.08 32.76 2.74
CA LEU A 181 -0.78 32.37 3.97
C LEU A 181 0.07 32.69 5.19
N ASP A 182 -0.50 33.36 6.18
CA ASP A 182 0.18 33.71 7.45
C ASP A 182 0.27 32.50 8.42
N SER A 183 -0.14 31.31 8.00
CA SER A 183 -0.07 30.09 8.81
C SER A 183 1.29 29.42 8.72
N SER A 184 1.70 28.72 9.78
CA SER A 184 3.00 28.03 9.84
C SER A 184 3.11 26.91 8.82
N ALA A 185 4.34 26.63 8.34
CA ALA A 185 4.64 25.44 7.56
C ALA A 185 4.13 24.19 8.27
N GLY A 186 3.63 23.20 7.52
CA GLY A 186 3.02 21.98 8.07
C GLY A 186 1.58 22.14 8.60
N SER A 187 1.03 23.36 8.64
CA SER A 187 -0.39 23.57 8.94
C SER A 187 -1.28 23.02 7.82
N VAL A 188 -2.53 22.71 8.16
CA VAL A 188 -3.51 22.14 7.22
C VAL A 188 -3.75 23.06 6.02
N SER A 189 -3.84 24.36 6.27
CA SER A 189 -4.04 25.36 5.21
C SER A 189 -2.84 25.45 4.28
N GLN A 190 -1.61 25.44 4.79
CA GLN A 190 -0.39 25.45 3.99
C GLN A 190 -0.28 24.20 3.12
N ILE A 191 -0.43 23.01 3.71
CA ILE A 191 -0.35 21.73 2.98
C ILE A 191 -1.40 21.68 1.86
N ARG A 192 -2.62 22.13 2.13
CA ARG A 192 -3.70 22.18 1.14
C ARG A 192 -3.40 23.12 -0.01
N GLU A 193 -2.97 24.34 0.28
CA GLU A 193 -2.67 25.34 -0.75
C GLU A 193 -1.47 24.94 -1.61
N CYS A 194 -0.39 24.45 -0.98
CA CYS A 194 0.76 23.94 -1.69
C CYS A 194 0.39 22.78 -2.62
N ALA A 195 -0.36 21.79 -2.13
CA ALA A 195 -0.76 20.66 -2.96
C ALA A 195 -1.72 21.06 -4.09
N ALA A 196 -2.64 21.99 -3.85
CA ALA A 196 -3.55 22.50 -4.89
C ALA A 196 -2.80 23.26 -5.99
N THR A 197 -1.81 24.08 -5.62
CA THR A 197 -0.95 24.79 -6.56
C THR A 197 -0.11 23.82 -7.38
N LEU A 198 0.52 22.84 -6.76
CA LEU A 198 1.29 21.80 -7.44
C LEU A 198 0.44 20.98 -8.40
N LEU A 199 -0.78 20.60 -8.00
CA LEU A 199 -1.73 19.90 -8.90
C LEU A 199 -2.07 20.74 -10.13
N LYS A 200 -2.41 22.02 -9.91
CA LYS A 200 -2.73 22.92 -11.02
C LYS A 200 -1.54 23.07 -11.97
N TYR A 201 -0.34 23.19 -11.43
CA TYR A 201 0.89 23.26 -12.22
C TYR A 201 1.10 21.97 -13.03
N ALA A 202 1.05 20.81 -12.39
CA ALA A 202 1.18 19.50 -13.04
C ALA A 202 0.22 19.35 -14.22
N LYS A 203 -1.08 19.66 -14.01
CA LYS A 203 -2.11 19.56 -15.06
C LYS A 203 -1.88 20.50 -16.22
N SER A 204 -1.29 21.68 -15.98
CA SER A 204 -1.08 22.68 -17.03
C SER A 204 0.18 22.47 -17.87
N THR A 205 1.20 21.86 -17.28
CA THR A 205 2.53 21.69 -17.91
C THR A 205 2.79 20.27 -18.38
N GLY A 206 2.07 19.28 -17.86
CA GLY A 206 2.35 17.86 -18.08
C GLY A 206 3.46 17.30 -17.18
N THR A 207 4.10 18.12 -16.34
CA THR A 207 5.11 17.69 -15.38
C THR A 207 4.49 16.80 -14.32
N SER A 208 5.02 15.62 -14.09
CA SER A 208 4.54 14.74 -13.03
C SER A 208 5.21 15.07 -11.71
N ILE A 209 4.43 15.05 -10.62
CA ILE A 209 4.92 15.44 -9.30
C ILE A 209 4.66 14.33 -8.29
N PHE A 210 5.74 13.91 -7.62
CA PHE A 210 5.70 12.98 -6.47
C PHE A 210 5.85 13.80 -5.19
N ILE A 211 4.87 13.73 -4.28
CA ILE A 211 4.94 14.38 -2.97
C ILE A 211 5.02 13.34 -1.87
N ILE A 212 5.94 13.53 -0.93
CA ILE A 212 6.06 12.68 0.26
C ILE A 212 5.25 13.29 1.39
N GLY A 213 4.46 12.43 2.09
CA GLY A 213 3.69 12.79 3.26
C GLY A 213 3.91 11.82 4.42
N HIS A 214 3.86 12.32 5.66
CA HIS A 214 3.92 11.47 6.85
C HIS A 214 2.52 11.03 7.27
N ILE A 215 2.40 9.78 7.75
CA ILE A 215 1.18 9.21 8.34
C ILE A 215 1.32 9.26 9.85
N THR A 216 0.24 9.55 10.58
CA THR A 216 0.20 9.46 12.05
C THR A 216 0.21 7.99 12.50
N LYS A 217 0.59 7.73 13.77
CA LYS A 217 0.61 6.38 14.38
C LYS A 217 -0.73 5.64 14.31
N ASP A 218 -1.83 6.35 14.14
CA ASP A 218 -3.18 5.78 14.00
C ASP A 218 -3.50 5.32 12.56
N GLY A 219 -2.49 5.30 11.66
CA GLY A 219 -2.67 4.89 10.27
C GLY A 219 -3.40 5.91 9.38
N SER A 220 -3.72 7.08 9.91
CA SER A 220 -4.24 8.21 9.13
C SER A 220 -3.07 9.06 8.62
N ILE A 221 -3.15 9.57 7.39
CA ILE A 221 -2.13 10.46 6.86
C ILE A 221 -2.07 11.71 7.76
N ALA A 222 -0.87 11.99 8.30
CA ALA A 222 -0.63 13.20 9.10
C ALA A 222 -0.61 14.41 8.17
N GLY A 223 -1.64 15.17 8.28
CA GLY A 223 -2.07 16.14 7.31
C GLY A 223 -3.28 15.51 6.60
N PRO A 224 -4.33 16.28 6.51
CA PRO A 224 -5.68 15.75 6.50
C PRO A 224 -5.91 14.80 5.32
N LYS A 225 -6.89 13.93 5.45
CA LYS A 225 -7.58 13.23 4.35
C LYS A 225 -7.88 14.11 3.13
N ILE A 226 -7.72 15.41 3.28
CA ILE A 226 -7.73 16.44 2.24
C ILE A 226 -6.74 16.17 1.11
N LEU A 227 -5.52 15.73 1.39
CA LEU A 227 -4.56 15.42 0.32
C LEU A 227 -5.03 14.26 -0.53
N GLU A 228 -5.70 13.26 0.06
CA GLU A 228 -6.29 12.14 -0.68
C GLU A 228 -7.32 12.61 -1.70
N HIS A 229 -8.07 13.69 -1.39
CA HIS A 229 -9.05 14.23 -2.32
C HIS A 229 -8.42 15.10 -3.41
N ILE A 230 -7.32 15.78 -3.12
CA ILE A 230 -6.64 16.69 -4.04
C ILE A 230 -5.82 15.89 -5.07
N VAL A 231 -4.99 14.94 -4.62
CA VAL A 231 -4.06 14.22 -5.49
C VAL A 231 -4.76 13.21 -6.41
N ASP A 232 -4.11 12.84 -7.51
CA ASP A 232 -4.62 11.84 -8.45
C ASP A 232 -4.39 10.41 -7.96
N VAL A 233 -3.24 10.16 -7.33
CA VAL A 233 -2.82 8.85 -6.84
C VAL A 233 -2.36 8.96 -5.39
N VAL A 234 -2.77 8.02 -4.55
CA VAL A 234 -2.28 7.85 -3.17
C VAL A 234 -1.66 6.49 -3.06
N LEU A 235 -0.40 6.46 -2.72
CA LEU A 235 0.38 5.28 -2.41
C LEU A 235 0.68 5.27 -0.91
N GLN A 236 0.48 4.13 -0.27
CA GLN A 236 0.84 3.92 1.14
C GLN A 236 2.00 2.95 1.23
N PHE A 237 3.04 3.36 1.97
CA PHE A 237 4.23 2.56 2.21
C PHE A 237 4.20 2.03 3.64
N GLU A 238 4.17 0.71 3.78
CA GLU A 238 4.03 0.00 5.04
C GLU A 238 5.26 -0.87 5.29
N GLY A 239 5.60 -1.10 6.56
CA GLY A 239 6.65 -2.04 6.97
C GLY A 239 6.05 -3.33 7.50
N ASP A 240 6.85 -4.40 7.48
CA ASP A 240 6.59 -5.61 8.21
C ASP A 240 7.04 -5.48 9.69
N SER A 241 6.63 -6.41 10.53
CA SER A 241 6.99 -6.43 11.97
C SER A 241 8.49 -6.58 12.21
N ASN A 242 9.25 -7.13 11.26
CA ASN A 242 10.70 -7.38 11.36
C ASN A 242 11.52 -6.28 10.68
N ASN A 243 10.88 -5.29 10.07
CA ASN A 243 11.53 -4.18 9.37
C ASN A 243 12.46 -4.58 8.21
N ILE A 244 12.29 -5.77 7.63
CA ILE A 244 13.07 -6.24 6.48
C ILE A 244 12.35 -5.89 5.18
N TYR A 245 11.04 -6.12 5.14
CA TYR A 245 10.24 -5.90 3.94
C TYR A 245 9.39 -4.65 4.03
N ARG A 246 9.08 -4.09 2.86
CA ARG A 246 8.18 -2.94 2.70
C ARG A 246 7.15 -3.26 1.65
N ILE A 247 5.92 -2.86 1.91
CA ILE A 247 4.80 -3.02 0.99
C ILE A 247 4.34 -1.65 0.53
N LEU A 248 4.26 -1.45 -0.77
CA LEU A 248 3.67 -0.28 -1.40
C LEU A 248 2.25 -0.65 -1.87
N ARG A 249 1.24 0.05 -1.35
CA ARG A 249 -0.17 -0.16 -1.71
C ARG A 249 -0.74 1.04 -2.44
N GLY A 250 -1.54 0.80 -3.46
CA GLY A 250 -2.39 1.81 -4.07
C GLY A 250 -3.67 2.00 -3.25
N ILE A 251 -3.82 3.14 -2.57
CA ILE A 251 -5.05 3.49 -1.82
C ILE A 251 -6.05 4.19 -2.74
N LYS A 252 -5.55 5.01 -3.65
CA LYS A 252 -6.32 5.72 -4.67
C LYS A 252 -5.52 5.79 -5.95
N ASN A 253 -6.17 5.52 -7.09
CA ASN A 253 -5.55 5.69 -8.40
C ASN A 253 -6.64 6.07 -9.44
N ARG A 254 -6.62 7.31 -9.93
CA ARG A 254 -7.56 7.77 -10.97
C ARG A 254 -7.28 7.19 -12.35
N PHE A 255 -6.09 6.60 -12.54
CA PHE A 255 -5.59 6.14 -13.83
C PHE A 255 -5.47 4.61 -13.93
N GLY A 256 -5.79 3.90 -12.86
CA GLY A 256 -5.65 2.46 -12.80
C GLY A 256 -6.30 1.84 -11.57
N ALA A 257 -6.05 0.57 -11.40
CA ALA A 257 -6.54 -0.20 -10.27
C ALA A 257 -5.81 0.17 -8.97
N THR A 258 -6.49 0.04 -7.83
CA THR A 258 -5.94 0.32 -6.49
C THR A 258 -5.57 -0.94 -5.71
N PHE A 259 -5.75 -2.10 -6.29
CA PHE A 259 -5.54 -3.39 -5.62
C PHE A 259 -4.16 -4.02 -5.92
N GLU A 260 -3.26 -3.30 -6.60
CA GLU A 260 -1.90 -3.77 -6.83
C GLU A 260 -1.00 -3.45 -5.63
N ILE A 261 -0.11 -4.38 -5.33
CA ILE A 261 0.94 -4.19 -4.33
C ILE A 261 2.33 -4.28 -4.96
N GLY A 262 3.25 -3.47 -4.43
CA GLY A 262 4.69 -3.58 -4.66
C GLY A 262 5.38 -4.09 -3.41
N VAL A 263 6.33 -5.00 -3.56
CA VAL A 263 7.09 -5.55 -2.45
C VAL A 263 8.56 -5.19 -2.61
N PHE A 264 9.14 -4.70 -1.52
CA PHE A 264 10.54 -4.28 -1.47
C PHE A 264 11.23 -4.92 -0.28
N GLU A 265 12.50 -5.19 -0.43
CA GLU A 265 13.40 -5.55 0.65
C GLU A 265 14.28 -4.34 1.01
N MET A 266 14.42 -4.06 2.29
CA MET A 266 15.28 -2.98 2.79
C MET A 266 16.69 -3.52 2.96
N LEU A 267 17.61 -2.99 2.18
CA LEU A 267 19.05 -3.29 2.25
C LEU A 267 19.85 -2.04 2.65
N ASP A 268 21.11 -2.21 3.03
CA ASP A 268 22.01 -1.08 3.28
C ASP A 268 22.19 -0.19 2.04
N SER A 269 22.12 -0.78 0.84
CA SER A 269 22.17 -0.11 -0.45
C SER A 269 20.84 0.50 -0.92
N GLY A 270 19.78 0.46 -0.10
CA GLY A 270 18.46 0.98 -0.42
C GLY A 270 17.37 -0.08 -0.53
N LEU A 271 16.32 0.23 -1.27
CA LEU A 271 15.17 -0.64 -1.47
C LEU A 271 15.35 -1.47 -2.75
N ARG A 272 15.32 -2.78 -2.63
CA ARG A 272 15.34 -3.74 -3.72
C ARG A 272 13.92 -4.21 -4.03
N SER A 273 13.50 -4.11 -5.29
CA SER A 273 12.23 -4.69 -5.76
C SER A 273 12.23 -6.20 -5.61
N VAL A 274 11.13 -6.77 -5.13
CA VAL A 274 10.95 -8.21 -5.00
C VAL A 274 9.97 -8.70 -6.05
N ASP A 275 10.51 -9.29 -7.12
CA ASP A 275 9.71 -9.74 -8.26
C ASP A 275 8.84 -10.95 -7.91
N ASN A 276 9.26 -11.78 -6.96
CA ASN A 276 8.51 -12.95 -6.51
C ASN A 276 8.35 -12.96 -4.98
N PRO A 277 7.27 -12.37 -4.42
CA PRO A 277 7.04 -12.37 -2.99
C PRO A 277 6.96 -13.76 -2.37
N SER A 278 6.54 -14.77 -3.13
CA SER A 278 6.43 -16.14 -2.62
C SER A 278 7.79 -16.73 -2.21
N GLU A 279 8.88 -16.32 -2.84
CA GLU A 279 10.23 -16.78 -2.48
C GLU A 279 10.65 -16.35 -1.06
N ILE A 280 10.08 -15.24 -0.60
CA ILE A 280 10.38 -14.68 0.73
C ILE A 280 9.40 -15.20 1.79
N LEU A 281 8.17 -15.51 1.35
CA LEU A 281 7.06 -15.89 2.22
C LEU A 281 6.95 -17.41 2.41
N LEU A 282 7.84 -18.17 1.79
CA LEU A 282 7.94 -19.63 1.92
C LEU A 282 9.30 -20.00 2.49
N THR A 283 9.31 -20.79 3.56
CA THR A 283 10.52 -21.32 4.15
C THR A 283 10.74 -22.75 3.67
N HIS A 284 11.98 -23.07 3.29
CA HIS A 284 12.36 -24.45 2.98
C HIS A 284 12.87 -25.12 4.25
N TYR A 285 12.18 -26.13 4.72
CA TYR A 285 12.56 -26.94 5.88
C TYR A 285 13.20 -28.23 5.41
N GLU A 286 14.25 -28.67 6.07
CA GLU A 286 14.89 -29.97 5.81
C GLU A 286 13.96 -31.14 6.18
N GLU A 287 13.17 -30.96 7.24
CA GLU A 287 12.16 -31.91 7.66
C GLU A 287 10.77 -31.25 7.76
N PRO A 288 9.70 -31.94 7.36
CA PRO A 288 8.34 -31.41 7.49
C PRO A 288 7.95 -31.15 8.95
N LEU A 289 7.47 -29.97 9.26
CA LEU A 289 7.04 -29.56 10.59
C LEU A 289 5.50 -29.51 10.69
N SER A 290 4.99 -29.94 11.85
CA SER A 290 3.58 -29.79 12.15
C SER A 290 3.21 -28.31 12.39
N GLY A 291 1.98 -27.94 12.13
CA GLY A 291 1.49 -26.59 12.33
C GLY A 291 1.83 -25.63 11.18
N ILE A 292 2.40 -26.11 10.09
CA ILE A 292 2.73 -25.31 8.91
C ILE A 292 1.83 -25.71 7.74
N ALA A 293 1.26 -24.71 7.07
CA ALA A 293 0.52 -24.87 5.82
C ALA A 293 0.81 -23.71 4.87
N VAL A 294 0.69 -23.95 3.56
CA VAL A 294 0.86 -22.92 2.57
C VAL A 294 -0.48 -22.50 2.00
N GLY A 295 -0.74 -21.20 2.02
CA GLY A 295 -1.92 -20.60 1.42
C GLY A 295 -1.60 -19.91 0.11
N ALA A 296 -2.45 -20.08 -0.90
CA ALA A 296 -2.38 -19.29 -2.12
C ALA A 296 -3.29 -18.07 -1.96
N SER A 297 -2.68 -16.91 -1.77
CA SER A 297 -3.32 -15.60 -1.68
C SER A 297 -3.37 -14.89 -3.03
N ALA A 298 -4.25 -13.91 -3.15
CA ALA A 298 -4.25 -12.96 -4.26
C ALA A 298 -4.61 -11.58 -3.73
N ASP A 299 -3.62 -10.71 -3.67
CA ASP A 299 -3.82 -9.29 -3.40
C ASP A 299 -3.83 -8.55 -4.74
N GLY A 300 -4.94 -7.93 -5.06
CA GLY A 300 -5.14 -7.39 -6.37
C GLY A 300 -5.20 -8.46 -7.46
N VAL A 301 -4.43 -8.30 -8.54
CA VAL A 301 -4.28 -9.31 -9.61
C VAL A 301 -3.07 -10.21 -9.40
N ARG A 302 -2.24 -9.93 -8.41
CA ARG A 302 -1.03 -10.69 -8.15
C ARG A 302 -1.30 -11.84 -7.18
N PRO A 303 -1.26 -13.10 -7.65
CA PRO A 303 -1.24 -14.23 -6.77
C PRO A 303 0.15 -14.38 -6.14
N TYR A 304 0.19 -14.87 -4.91
CA TYR A 304 1.43 -15.26 -4.22
C TYR A 304 1.12 -16.36 -3.21
N LEU A 305 2.12 -17.14 -2.86
CA LEU A 305 2.01 -18.13 -1.81
C LEU A 305 2.59 -17.59 -0.51
N ILE A 306 1.94 -17.93 0.59
CA ILE A 306 2.36 -17.51 1.92
C ILE A 306 2.28 -18.67 2.90
N GLU A 307 3.32 -18.79 3.72
CA GLU A 307 3.34 -19.76 4.81
C GLU A 307 2.51 -19.27 5.99
N VAL A 308 1.66 -20.16 6.50
CA VAL A 308 0.82 -19.97 7.68
C VAL A 308 1.28 -20.92 8.74
N GLN A 309 1.69 -20.41 9.88
CA GLN A 309 2.14 -21.17 11.03
C GLN A 309 1.09 -21.11 12.14
N ALA A 310 0.74 -22.23 12.72
CA ALA A 310 -0.16 -22.33 13.86
C ALA A 310 0.45 -23.19 14.95
N LEU A 311 0.30 -22.75 16.20
CA LEU A 311 0.59 -23.55 17.38
C LEU A 311 -0.67 -23.74 18.21
N VAL A 312 -1.06 -25.00 18.42
CA VAL A 312 -2.20 -25.39 19.24
C VAL A 312 -1.71 -26.17 20.44
N SER A 313 -1.89 -25.62 21.64
CA SER A 313 -1.46 -26.26 22.89
C SER A 313 -2.61 -26.36 23.88
N GLY A 314 -2.42 -27.09 24.99
CA GLY A 314 -3.37 -27.10 26.10
C GLY A 314 -3.36 -25.73 26.82
N ALA A 315 -4.53 -25.19 27.16
CA ALA A 315 -4.61 -23.95 27.92
C ALA A 315 -4.12 -24.18 29.36
N ALA A 316 -2.97 -23.55 29.69
CA ALA A 316 -2.31 -23.74 31.00
C ALA A 316 -3.04 -22.98 32.14
N TYR A 317 -3.76 -21.90 31.84
CA TYR A 317 -4.29 -20.95 32.83
C TYR A 317 -5.83 -20.89 32.86
N GLY A 318 -6.52 -21.93 32.40
CA GLY A 318 -7.98 -22.00 32.46
C GLY A 318 -8.73 -21.16 31.42
N THR A 319 -8.20 -20.03 30.98
CA THR A 319 -8.76 -19.22 29.90
C THR A 319 -7.87 -19.35 28.67
N PRO A 320 -8.39 -19.90 27.55
CA PRO A 320 -7.60 -20.06 26.31
C PRO A 320 -7.07 -18.73 25.75
N GLN A 321 -5.79 -18.71 25.46
CA GLN A 321 -5.14 -17.58 24.79
C GLN A 321 -5.26 -17.73 23.27
N ARG A 322 -5.59 -16.64 22.59
CA ARG A 322 -5.73 -16.61 21.13
C ARG A 322 -5.09 -15.35 20.59
N SER A 323 -4.03 -15.52 19.82
CA SER A 323 -3.25 -14.43 19.28
C SER A 323 -2.91 -14.66 17.81
N THR A 324 -2.85 -13.59 17.04
CA THR A 324 -2.51 -13.64 15.61
C THR A 324 -1.49 -12.58 15.27
N THR A 325 -0.55 -12.92 14.38
CA THR A 325 0.30 -11.98 13.67
C THR A 325 -0.02 -12.08 12.19
N GLY A 326 -0.39 -10.95 11.58
CA GLY A 326 -0.68 -10.89 10.15
C GLY A 326 -2.10 -11.28 9.73
N TYR A 327 -2.94 -11.79 10.64
CA TYR A 327 -4.32 -12.20 10.37
C TYR A 327 -5.30 -11.62 11.40
N ASP A 328 -6.57 -11.48 11.02
CA ASP A 328 -7.62 -10.96 11.91
C ASP A 328 -7.98 -11.95 13.01
N THR A 329 -7.80 -11.56 14.27
CA THR A 329 -8.07 -12.43 15.43
C THR A 329 -9.55 -12.80 15.55
N LYS A 330 -10.49 -11.92 15.14
CA LYS A 330 -11.92 -12.21 15.17
C LYS A 330 -12.25 -13.27 14.13
N ARG A 331 -11.64 -13.18 12.95
CA ARG A 331 -11.78 -14.19 11.88
C ARG A 331 -11.23 -15.55 12.34
N MET A 332 -10.03 -15.58 12.92
CA MET A 332 -9.46 -16.82 13.50
C MET A 332 -10.42 -17.44 14.51
N ASN A 333 -10.95 -16.67 15.46
CA ASN A 333 -11.88 -17.16 16.47
C ASN A 333 -13.13 -17.79 15.85
N MET A 334 -13.64 -17.22 14.78
CA MET A 334 -14.76 -17.76 14.03
C MET A 334 -14.41 -19.12 13.40
N LEU A 335 -13.22 -19.23 12.78
CA LEU A 335 -12.75 -20.50 12.18
C LEU A 335 -12.57 -21.59 13.24
N LEU A 336 -12.04 -21.26 14.41
CA LEU A 336 -11.92 -22.20 15.53
C LEU A 336 -13.28 -22.72 16.00
N ALA A 337 -14.29 -21.86 16.07
CA ALA A 337 -15.66 -22.27 16.40
C ALA A 337 -16.27 -23.19 15.33
N VAL A 338 -15.96 -22.96 14.05
CA VAL A 338 -16.35 -23.84 12.93
C VAL A 338 -15.67 -25.20 13.07
N LEU A 339 -14.36 -25.25 13.35
CA LEU A 339 -13.63 -26.50 13.58
C LEU A 339 -14.22 -27.31 14.75
N GLU A 340 -14.53 -26.64 15.85
CA GLU A 340 -15.15 -27.29 17.01
C GLU A 340 -16.51 -27.90 16.67
N LYS A 341 -17.36 -27.11 15.99
CA LYS A 341 -18.74 -27.53 15.72
C LYS A 341 -18.88 -28.52 14.58
N ARG A 342 -18.03 -28.41 13.52
CA ARG A 342 -18.19 -29.16 12.25
C ARG A 342 -17.20 -30.31 12.11
N VAL A 343 -16.01 -30.18 12.66
CA VAL A 343 -14.96 -31.21 12.59
C VAL A 343 -14.90 -32.02 13.91
N GLY A 344 -15.46 -31.46 14.98
CA GLY A 344 -15.45 -32.12 16.28
C GLY A 344 -14.16 -31.96 17.08
N MET A 345 -13.33 -30.99 16.70
CA MET A 345 -12.08 -30.68 17.40
C MET A 345 -12.36 -29.95 18.72
N LYS A 346 -11.72 -30.36 19.80
CA LYS A 346 -11.96 -29.76 21.14
C LYS A 346 -11.09 -28.48 21.28
N MET A 347 -11.60 -27.36 20.73
CA MET A 347 -10.86 -26.09 20.71
C MET A 347 -11.12 -25.22 21.96
N PHE A 348 -12.10 -25.51 22.77
CA PHE A 348 -12.50 -24.68 23.92
C PHE A 348 -11.47 -24.66 25.06
N GLN A 349 -10.55 -25.64 25.14
CA GLN A 349 -9.45 -25.70 26.12
C GLN A 349 -8.09 -25.63 25.45
N LYS A 350 -7.99 -24.98 24.28
CA LYS A 350 -6.74 -24.87 23.52
C LYS A 350 -6.33 -23.43 23.35
N ASP A 351 -5.07 -23.16 23.68
CA ASP A 351 -4.37 -21.96 23.24
C ASP A 351 -4.09 -22.10 21.75
N VAL A 352 -4.25 -21.00 21.01
CA VAL A 352 -3.99 -20.96 19.57
C VAL A 352 -3.22 -19.69 19.23
N PHE A 353 -2.04 -19.89 18.68
CA PHE A 353 -1.19 -18.84 18.16
C PHE A 353 -1.07 -19.01 16.65
N LEU A 354 -1.27 -17.94 15.90
CA LEU A 354 -1.21 -17.93 14.45
C LEU A 354 -0.22 -16.86 13.99
N ASN A 355 0.66 -17.22 13.05
CA ASN A 355 1.61 -16.31 12.46
C ASN A 355 1.65 -16.50 10.94
N PHE A 356 1.57 -15.40 10.19
CA PHE A 356 1.90 -15.38 8.77
C PHE A 356 3.37 -15.03 8.58
N ALA A 357 4.05 -15.77 7.72
CA ALA A 357 5.45 -15.54 7.42
C ALA A 357 5.71 -14.09 7.02
N GLY A 358 6.85 -13.52 7.49
CA GLY A 358 7.19 -12.13 7.25
C GLY A 358 6.34 -11.10 7.98
N GLY A 359 5.36 -11.51 8.83
CA GLY A 359 4.48 -10.58 9.56
C GLY A 359 3.52 -9.77 8.67
N PHE A 360 3.32 -10.20 7.43
CA PHE A 360 2.45 -9.54 6.47
C PHE A 360 1.00 -9.55 6.94
N LYS A 361 0.37 -8.37 6.96
CA LYS A 361 -1.08 -8.28 7.19
C LYS A 361 -1.82 -8.67 5.92
N VAL A 362 -2.53 -9.78 5.95
CA VAL A 362 -3.33 -10.26 4.82
C VAL A 362 -4.80 -10.26 5.19
N ALA A 363 -5.61 -9.58 4.38
CA ALA A 363 -7.06 -9.49 4.57
C ALA A 363 -7.84 -10.38 3.58
N ASP A 364 -7.19 -11.39 3.01
CA ASP A 364 -7.77 -12.28 2.00
C ASP A 364 -8.52 -13.45 2.64
N PRO A 365 -9.87 -13.52 2.53
CA PRO A 365 -10.65 -14.65 3.03
C PRO A 365 -10.27 -15.99 2.38
N GLY A 366 -9.67 -15.96 1.19
CA GLY A 366 -9.18 -17.15 0.50
C GLY A 366 -8.09 -17.91 1.25
N LEU A 367 -7.51 -17.34 2.30
CA LEU A 367 -6.54 -17.98 3.18
C LEU A 367 -7.15 -18.74 4.34
N ASP A 368 -8.45 -18.65 4.58
CA ASP A 368 -9.11 -19.37 5.67
C ASP A 368 -8.80 -20.86 5.66
N LEU A 369 -8.77 -21.46 4.45
CA LEU A 369 -8.50 -22.88 4.28
C LEU A 369 -7.05 -23.23 4.70
N ALA A 370 -6.09 -22.37 4.44
CA ALA A 370 -4.71 -22.57 4.87
C ALA A 370 -4.53 -22.35 6.37
N VAL A 371 -5.23 -21.36 6.94
CA VAL A 371 -5.27 -21.14 8.40
C VAL A 371 -5.80 -22.38 9.12
N VAL A 372 -6.92 -22.92 8.65
CA VAL A 372 -7.52 -24.13 9.21
C VAL A 372 -6.61 -25.34 9.00
N ALA A 373 -5.94 -25.45 7.84
CA ALA A 373 -4.97 -26.51 7.58
C ALA A 373 -3.80 -26.49 8.58
N ALA A 374 -3.23 -25.31 8.85
CA ALA A 374 -2.16 -25.14 9.84
C ALA A 374 -2.64 -25.50 11.26
N VAL A 375 -3.85 -25.06 11.65
CA VAL A 375 -4.46 -25.39 12.95
C VAL A 375 -4.69 -26.90 13.09
N ILE A 376 -5.23 -27.56 12.07
CA ILE A 376 -5.46 -29.03 12.05
C ILE A 376 -4.12 -29.76 12.15
N SER A 377 -3.11 -29.33 11.38
CA SER A 377 -1.76 -29.91 11.42
C SER A 377 -1.15 -29.83 12.81
N SER A 378 -1.20 -28.67 13.46
CA SER A 378 -0.71 -28.49 14.83
C SER A 378 -1.52 -29.26 15.87
N TYR A 379 -2.84 -29.32 15.72
CA TYR A 379 -3.72 -30.03 16.67
C TYR A 379 -3.45 -31.54 16.71
N TYR A 380 -3.19 -32.15 15.55
CA TYR A 380 -2.88 -33.58 15.43
C TYR A 380 -1.37 -33.88 15.47
N ASP A 381 -0.54 -32.86 15.61
CA ASP A 381 0.92 -32.93 15.51
C ASP A 381 1.39 -33.75 14.30
N ARG A 382 0.79 -33.45 13.15
CA ARG A 382 1.06 -34.11 11.88
C ARG A 382 1.34 -33.08 10.78
N PRO A 383 2.51 -33.14 10.13
CA PRO A 383 2.84 -32.23 9.03
C PRO A 383 1.86 -32.34 7.86
N VAL A 384 1.58 -31.22 7.21
CA VAL A 384 0.92 -31.19 5.90
C VAL A 384 1.84 -31.85 4.87
N ALA A 385 1.30 -32.63 3.96
CA ALA A 385 2.08 -33.30 2.93
C ALA A 385 2.86 -32.27 2.06
N GLU A 386 4.09 -32.63 1.69
CA GLU A 386 4.96 -31.77 0.91
C GLU A 386 4.36 -31.41 -0.45
N GLY A 387 4.46 -30.13 -0.83
CA GLY A 387 3.94 -29.64 -2.11
C GLY A 387 2.43 -29.45 -2.12
N VAL A 388 1.77 -29.45 -0.97
CA VAL A 388 0.34 -29.12 -0.82
C VAL A 388 0.16 -27.67 -0.41
N CYS A 389 -0.75 -26.96 -1.10
CA CYS A 389 -1.21 -25.63 -0.71
C CYS A 389 -2.74 -25.55 -0.76
N CYS A 390 -3.29 -24.49 -0.17
CA CYS A 390 -4.73 -24.33 0.01
C CYS A 390 -5.22 -22.96 -0.44
N ALA A 391 -6.44 -22.89 -1.01
CA ALA A 391 -7.13 -21.63 -1.28
C ALA A 391 -8.65 -21.80 -1.20
N GLY A 392 -9.29 -21.13 -0.24
CA GLY A 392 -10.75 -21.15 -0.09
C GLY A 392 -11.21 -20.38 1.13
N GLU A 393 -12.38 -19.78 1.04
CA GLU A 393 -13.06 -19.14 2.14
C GLU A 393 -13.90 -20.17 2.91
N ILE A 394 -13.96 -20.07 4.23
CA ILE A 394 -14.77 -20.96 5.06
C ILE A 394 -15.96 -20.18 5.63
N GLY A 395 -17.17 -20.66 5.35
CA GLY A 395 -18.39 -20.13 5.92
C GLY A 395 -18.74 -20.72 7.29
N LEU A 396 -19.69 -20.10 8.00
CA LEU A 396 -20.10 -20.49 9.36
C LEU A 396 -20.73 -21.90 9.45
N SER A 397 -21.26 -22.41 8.32
CA SER A 397 -21.79 -23.76 8.24
C SER A 397 -20.71 -24.81 7.97
N GLY A 398 -19.45 -24.40 7.81
CA GLY A 398 -18.33 -25.27 7.47
C GLY A 398 -18.18 -25.52 5.97
N GLU A 399 -19.00 -24.87 5.14
CA GLU A 399 -18.87 -24.91 3.68
C GLU A 399 -17.58 -24.20 3.21
N VAL A 400 -16.95 -24.76 2.20
CA VAL A 400 -15.77 -24.15 1.54
C VAL A 400 -16.23 -23.42 0.28
N ARG A 401 -16.12 -22.11 0.30
CA ARG A 401 -16.47 -21.21 -0.81
C ARG A 401 -15.28 -20.93 -1.70
N PRO A 402 -15.49 -20.69 -3.00
CA PRO A 402 -14.40 -20.32 -3.89
C PRO A 402 -13.82 -18.96 -3.50
N ALA A 403 -12.51 -18.92 -3.37
CA ALA A 403 -11.81 -17.65 -3.23
C ALA A 403 -11.85 -16.84 -4.54
N PRO A 404 -11.90 -15.51 -4.51
CA PRO A 404 -11.75 -14.71 -5.73
C PRO A 404 -10.46 -15.09 -6.46
N ARG A 405 -10.51 -15.11 -7.81
CA ARG A 405 -9.34 -15.39 -8.65
C ARG A 405 -8.71 -16.77 -8.44
N THR A 406 -9.49 -17.77 -8.17
CA THR A 406 -9.02 -19.15 -7.94
C THR A 406 -8.12 -19.66 -9.05
N GLU A 407 -8.41 -19.35 -10.33
CA GLU A 407 -7.55 -19.77 -11.47
C GLU A 407 -6.12 -19.20 -11.37
N GLN A 408 -5.98 -17.95 -10.97
CA GLN A 408 -4.68 -17.30 -10.80
C GLN A 408 -3.91 -17.93 -9.64
N ARG A 409 -4.59 -18.25 -8.53
CA ARG A 409 -3.99 -18.96 -7.37
C ARG A 409 -3.48 -20.34 -7.76
N ILE A 410 -4.28 -21.09 -8.53
CA ILE A 410 -3.90 -22.41 -9.05
C ILE A 410 -2.69 -22.27 -9.99
N SER A 411 -2.70 -21.28 -10.88
CA SER A 411 -1.61 -21.07 -11.83
C SER A 411 -0.31 -20.69 -11.13
N GLU A 412 -0.38 -19.88 -10.06
CA GLU A 412 0.79 -19.50 -9.27
C GLU A 412 1.35 -20.68 -8.48
N ALA A 413 0.49 -21.48 -7.86
CA ALA A 413 0.90 -22.71 -7.19
C ALA A 413 1.61 -23.69 -8.15
N ALA A 414 1.07 -23.86 -9.35
CA ALA A 414 1.71 -24.68 -10.40
C ALA A 414 3.07 -24.10 -10.83
N ARG A 415 3.17 -22.77 -11.02
CA ARG A 415 4.41 -22.07 -11.41
C ARG A 415 5.53 -22.26 -10.38
N LEU A 416 5.16 -22.30 -9.09
CA LEU A 416 6.10 -22.48 -7.97
C LEU A 416 6.39 -23.96 -7.65
N GLY A 417 5.90 -24.90 -8.48
CA GLY A 417 6.22 -26.31 -8.36
C GLY A 417 5.42 -27.08 -7.31
N PHE A 418 4.32 -26.51 -6.80
CA PHE A 418 3.42 -27.23 -5.89
C PHE A 418 2.76 -28.40 -6.63
N LYS A 419 2.69 -29.53 -5.96
CA LYS A 419 2.14 -30.78 -6.53
C LYS A 419 0.62 -30.82 -6.44
N ARG A 420 0.05 -30.16 -5.41
CA ARG A 420 -1.39 -30.21 -5.11
C ARG A 420 -1.87 -28.88 -4.57
N ILE A 421 -3.05 -28.45 -5.00
CA ILE A 421 -3.79 -27.35 -4.39
C ILE A 421 -5.19 -27.79 -3.99
N VAL A 422 -5.57 -27.51 -2.74
CA VAL A 422 -6.91 -27.79 -2.21
C VAL A 422 -7.76 -26.52 -2.34
N VAL A 423 -8.89 -26.63 -3.05
CA VAL A 423 -9.79 -25.50 -3.33
C VAL A 423 -11.25 -25.88 -3.11
N SER A 424 -12.15 -24.89 -3.19
CA SER A 424 -13.60 -25.13 -3.15
C SER A 424 -14.09 -26.02 -4.30
N GLY A 425 -15.03 -26.90 -4.02
CA GLY A 425 -15.74 -27.68 -5.05
C GLY A 425 -16.75 -26.86 -5.87
N TYR A 426 -17.11 -25.68 -5.41
CA TYR A 426 -18.02 -24.76 -6.13
C TYR A 426 -17.30 -23.87 -7.15
N LEU A 427 -16.36 -24.44 -7.89
CA LEU A 427 -15.67 -23.73 -8.96
C LEU A 427 -16.62 -23.52 -10.15
N GLY A 428 -16.48 -22.36 -10.81
CA GLY A 428 -17.23 -22.06 -12.03
C GLY A 428 -16.94 -23.07 -13.16
N LYS A 429 -17.94 -23.32 -14.00
CA LYS A 429 -17.75 -24.15 -15.21
C LYS A 429 -16.70 -23.51 -16.10
N GLY A 430 -15.61 -24.22 -16.40
CA GLY A 430 -14.54 -23.74 -17.28
C GLY A 430 -13.28 -23.25 -16.57
N THR A 431 -13.17 -23.38 -15.22
CA THR A 431 -11.94 -23.08 -14.48
C THR A 431 -10.75 -23.82 -15.07
N LYS A 432 -9.76 -23.09 -15.58
CA LYS A 432 -8.55 -23.65 -16.17
C LYS A 432 -7.72 -24.36 -15.11
N ARG A 433 -7.32 -25.59 -15.42
CA ARG A 433 -6.43 -26.40 -14.58
C ARG A 433 -5.08 -26.54 -15.29
N PRO A 434 -4.03 -25.85 -14.84
CA PRO A 434 -2.70 -25.99 -15.42
C PRO A 434 -2.21 -27.45 -15.36
N LYS A 435 -1.35 -27.81 -16.30
CA LYS A 435 -0.64 -29.12 -16.24
C LYS A 435 0.39 -29.06 -15.11
N GLY A 436 0.60 -30.20 -14.42
CA GLY A 436 1.64 -30.33 -13.40
C GLY A 436 1.19 -30.09 -11.95
N ILE A 437 -0.07 -29.72 -11.72
CA ILE A 437 -0.65 -29.59 -10.37
C ILE A 437 -1.96 -30.35 -10.28
N GLU A 438 -2.14 -31.13 -9.21
CA GLU A 438 -3.39 -31.77 -8.86
C GLU A 438 -4.33 -30.78 -8.16
N VAL A 439 -5.53 -30.57 -8.70
CA VAL A 439 -6.55 -29.70 -8.09
C VAL A 439 -7.54 -30.56 -7.34
N VAL A 440 -7.40 -30.61 -6.01
CA VAL A 440 -8.30 -31.31 -5.13
C VAL A 440 -9.43 -30.36 -4.71
N THR A 441 -10.67 -30.79 -4.90
CA THR A 441 -11.83 -29.96 -4.56
C THR A 441 -12.55 -30.52 -3.33
N ILE A 442 -12.90 -29.64 -2.38
CA ILE A 442 -13.68 -29.98 -1.20
C ILE A 442 -14.86 -29.02 -1.04
N ASN A 443 -15.97 -29.50 -0.54
CA ASN A 443 -17.20 -28.72 -0.32
C ASN A 443 -17.38 -28.31 1.14
N SER A 444 -16.75 -29.05 2.07
CA SER A 444 -16.88 -28.83 3.50
C SER A 444 -15.54 -29.03 4.20
N VAL A 445 -15.35 -28.33 5.31
CA VAL A 445 -14.11 -28.30 6.09
C VAL A 445 -13.74 -29.67 6.71
N ASP A 446 -14.70 -30.53 6.96
CA ASP A 446 -14.48 -31.90 7.47
C ASP A 446 -13.75 -32.82 6.47
N GLN A 447 -13.76 -32.47 5.17
CA GLN A 447 -13.01 -33.16 4.12
C GLN A 447 -11.53 -32.77 4.08
N LEU A 448 -11.17 -31.63 4.67
CA LEU A 448 -9.83 -31.08 4.59
C LEU A 448 -8.73 -32.02 5.15
N PRO A 449 -8.87 -32.67 6.31
CA PRO A 449 -7.83 -33.55 6.85
C PRO A 449 -7.39 -34.64 5.87
N ARG A 450 -8.32 -35.21 5.11
CA ARG A 450 -8.01 -36.24 4.10
C ARG A 450 -7.22 -35.68 2.90
N ALA A 451 -7.42 -34.41 2.60
CA ALA A 451 -6.70 -33.74 1.50
C ALA A 451 -5.29 -33.30 1.90
N LEU A 452 -5.07 -33.04 3.20
CA LEU A 452 -3.80 -32.56 3.75
C LEU A 452 -2.81 -33.69 4.03
N PHE A 453 -3.32 -34.79 4.61
CA PHE A 453 -2.51 -35.90 5.08
C PHE A 453 -2.66 -37.07 4.08
N VAL A 454 -1.77 -37.10 3.09
CA VAL A 454 -1.68 -38.24 2.18
C VAL A 454 -0.99 -39.39 2.92
N GLU A 455 -1.56 -40.59 2.85
CA GLU A 455 -0.94 -41.82 3.34
C GLU A 455 0.25 -42.24 2.49
#